data_cf5aeaee7b9915636ea6ab2e51cc6584
#
_entry.id   cf5aeaee7b9915636ea6ab2e51cc6584
#
_cell.length_a   1.000
_cell.length_b   1.000
_cell.length_c   1.000
_cell.angle_alpha   90.00
_cell.angle_beta   90.00
_cell.angle_gamma   90.00
#
_symmetry.space_group_name_H-M   'P 1'
#
loop_
_entity.id
_entity.type
_entity.pdbx_description
1 polymer ?
#
loop_
_entity_poly.entity_id
_entity_poly.type
_entity_poly.pdbx_seq_one_letter_code
_entity_poly.pdbx_strand_id
1 'polypeptide(L)'
;MRNLILTIALGLLMTLGVNAQNAKGDWYVGAGDIAGVSWTEWSINPTVGYAITDNLVIGGTVAQADSTVDMDMDFNIRYFWNGYFASVDLDGISTDGMVVGVGKMFALRSNVYVDPKVSYNIDEGTTNMSVGFGFKF
;
A
#
# COMPACT_ATOMS: atom_id res chain seq x y z
N MET A 1 -22.24 6.63 -11.34
CA MET A 1 -21.96 5.44 -10.49
C MET A 1 -20.52 5.41 -10.01
N ARG A 2 -19.52 5.53 -10.88
CA ARG A 2 -18.10 5.50 -10.48
C ARG A 2 -17.72 6.56 -9.44
N ASN A 3 -18.25 7.79 -9.59
CA ASN A 3 -18.01 8.87 -8.63
C ASN A 3 -18.74 8.67 -7.29
N LEU A 4 -19.90 8.01 -7.31
CA LEU A 4 -20.67 7.70 -6.10
C LEU A 4 -19.94 6.67 -5.24
N ILE A 5 -19.38 5.63 -5.85
CA ILE A 5 -18.61 4.59 -5.17
C ILE A 5 -17.34 5.21 -4.55
N LEU A 6 -16.68 6.12 -5.28
CA LEU A 6 -15.50 6.84 -4.79
C LEU A 6 -15.86 7.71 -3.57
N THR A 7 -17.00 8.40 -3.61
CA THR A 7 -17.46 9.25 -2.50
C THR A 7 -17.84 8.43 -1.28
N ILE A 8 -18.51 7.29 -1.47
CA ILE A 8 -18.88 6.39 -0.38
C ILE A 8 -17.63 5.75 0.23
N ALA A 9 -16.68 5.29 -0.58
CA ALA A 9 -15.41 4.74 -0.12
C ALA A 9 -14.60 5.78 0.67
N LEU A 10 -14.54 7.03 0.18
CA LEU A 10 -13.86 8.13 0.86
C LEU A 10 -14.57 8.50 2.17
N GLY A 11 -15.89 8.50 2.18
CA GLY A 11 -16.70 8.76 3.39
C GLY A 11 -16.52 7.67 4.45
N LEU A 12 -16.50 6.41 4.07
CA LEU A 12 -16.22 5.28 4.97
C LEU A 12 -14.82 5.35 5.57
N LEU A 13 -13.83 5.78 4.79
CA LEU A 13 -12.45 5.98 5.26
C LEU A 13 -12.34 7.07 6.34
N MET A 14 -13.25 8.04 6.34
CA MET A 14 -13.26 9.14 7.32
C MET A 14 -13.92 8.78 8.64
N THR A 15 -14.84 7.81 8.66
CA THR A 15 -15.68 7.52 9.83
C THR A 15 -15.13 6.44 10.77
N LEU A 16 -14.22 5.60 10.29
CA LEU A 16 -13.62 4.56 11.11
C LEU A 16 -12.44 5.14 11.90
N GLY A 17 -12.68 5.54 13.13
CA GLY A 17 -11.72 6.17 14.02
C GLY A 17 -10.62 5.26 14.61
N VAL A 18 -10.31 4.14 14.00
CA VAL A 18 -9.24 3.25 14.45
C VAL A 18 -7.93 3.71 13.82
N ASN A 19 -7.14 4.44 14.59
CA ASN A 19 -5.82 4.87 14.18
C ASN A 19 -4.82 3.74 14.41
N ALA A 20 -4.30 3.16 13.34
CA ALA A 20 -3.08 2.39 13.39
C ALA A 20 -1.91 3.39 13.50
N GLN A 21 -1.29 3.47 14.66
CA GLN A 21 -0.06 4.25 14.83
C GLN A 21 1.13 3.34 14.58
N ASN A 22 2.07 3.84 13.77
CA ASN A 22 3.36 3.20 13.61
C ASN A 22 4.26 3.60 14.77
N ALA A 23 5.16 2.71 15.15
CA ALA A 23 6.25 3.02 16.05
C ALA A 23 7.57 2.75 15.33
N LYS A 24 8.56 3.59 15.60
CA LYS A 24 9.93 3.37 15.13
C LYS A 24 10.40 1.96 15.53
N GLY A 25 10.85 1.20 14.55
CA GLY A 25 11.30 -0.17 14.76
C GLY A 25 10.25 -1.23 14.41
N ASP A 26 9.01 -0.83 14.09
CA ASP A 26 7.98 -1.76 13.64
C ASP A 26 8.35 -2.37 12.28
N TRP A 27 8.13 -3.67 12.18
CA TRP A 27 8.23 -4.41 10.92
C TRP A 27 6.85 -4.65 10.34
N TYR A 28 6.75 -4.51 9.04
CA TYR A 28 5.55 -4.76 8.26
C TYR A 28 5.81 -5.91 7.31
N VAL A 29 4.97 -6.92 7.35
CA VAL A 29 4.98 -8.01 6.38
C VAL A 29 3.57 -8.11 5.81
N GLY A 30 3.44 -7.87 4.52
CA GLY A 30 2.15 -7.81 3.86
C GLY A 30 2.11 -8.64 2.58
N ALA A 31 0.93 -8.80 2.08
CA ALA A 31 0.66 -9.43 0.79
C ALA A 31 0.69 -8.42 -0.36
N GLY A 32 1.13 -7.18 -0.10
CA GLY A 32 1.04 -6.10 -1.06
C GLY A 32 -0.41 -5.69 -1.33
N ASP A 33 -0.65 -5.15 -2.48
CA ASP A 33 -1.98 -4.77 -2.93
C ASP A 33 -2.73 -6.00 -3.45
N ILE A 34 -3.58 -6.60 -2.61
CA ILE A 34 -4.26 -7.87 -2.89
C ILE A 34 -5.40 -7.71 -3.89
N ALA A 35 -6.05 -6.57 -3.92
CA ALA A 35 -7.20 -6.35 -4.76
C ALA A 35 -7.04 -5.09 -5.60
N GLY A 36 -6.73 -5.25 -6.86
CA GLY A 36 -7.03 -4.27 -7.88
C GLY A 36 -8.55 -4.18 -8.12
N VAL A 37 -8.99 -3.21 -8.91
CA VAL A 37 -10.42 -2.99 -9.23
C VAL A 37 -11.06 -4.19 -9.97
N SER A 38 -10.26 -5.13 -10.43
CA SER A 38 -10.70 -6.39 -11.07
C SER A 38 -10.71 -7.52 -10.06
N TRP A 39 -11.88 -7.94 -9.62
CA TRP A 39 -12.09 -9.09 -8.72
C TRP A 39 -11.60 -10.44 -9.30
N THR A 40 -11.13 -10.44 -10.53
CA THR A 40 -10.65 -11.64 -11.23
C THR A 40 -9.13 -11.80 -11.21
N GLU A 41 -8.38 -10.77 -10.84
CA GLU A 41 -6.92 -10.80 -10.82
C GLU A 41 -6.42 -10.56 -9.38
N TRP A 42 -6.22 -11.65 -8.67
CA TRP A 42 -5.60 -11.63 -7.35
C TRP A 42 -4.11 -11.91 -7.50
N SER A 43 -3.28 -10.93 -7.24
CA SER A 43 -1.84 -11.14 -7.13
C SER A 43 -1.39 -10.92 -5.69
N ILE A 44 -0.64 -11.85 -5.14
CA ILE A 44 -0.03 -11.72 -3.82
C ILE A 44 1.44 -11.41 -4.04
N ASN A 45 1.82 -10.16 -3.82
CA ASN A 45 3.21 -9.73 -3.88
C ASN A 45 3.72 -9.51 -2.45
N PRO A 46 4.60 -10.37 -1.94
CA PRO A 46 5.13 -10.21 -0.59
C PRO A 46 5.82 -8.85 -0.44
N THR A 47 5.37 -8.08 0.53
CA THR A 47 5.93 -6.77 0.85
C THR A 47 6.49 -6.80 2.25
N VAL A 48 7.71 -6.30 2.41
CA VAL A 48 8.36 -6.11 3.71
C VAL A 48 8.65 -4.65 3.89
N GLY A 49 8.32 -4.10 5.05
CA GLY A 49 8.60 -2.71 5.40
C GLY A 49 9.16 -2.58 6.81
N TYR A 50 9.90 -1.52 7.02
CA TYR A 50 10.49 -1.17 8.30
C TYR A 50 10.25 0.30 8.64
N ALA A 51 9.74 0.57 9.83
CA ALA A 51 9.52 1.93 10.32
C ALA A 51 10.82 2.55 10.81
N ILE A 52 11.39 3.45 10.02
CA ILE A 52 12.60 4.21 10.38
C ILE A 52 12.27 5.23 11.46
N THR A 53 11.09 5.82 11.38
CA THR A 53 10.55 6.75 12.38
C THR A 53 9.09 6.39 12.65
N ASP A 54 8.46 7.06 13.61
CA ASP A 54 7.03 6.88 13.91
C ASP A 54 6.11 7.24 12.73
N ASN A 55 6.64 7.96 11.75
CA ASN A 55 5.86 8.42 10.59
C ASN A 55 6.38 7.89 9.25
N LEU A 56 7.60 7.37 9.20
CA LEU A 56 8.24 6.97 7.95
C LEU A 56 8.55 5.48 7.91
N VAL A 57 7.94 4.81 6.94
CA VAL A 57 8.20 3.40 6.65
C VAL A 57 8.83 3.29 5.27
N ILE A 58 9.92 2.54 5.18
CA ILE A 58 10.51 2.12 3.91
C ILE A 58 10.26 0.62 3.73
N GLY A 59 10.01 0.21 2.53
CA GLY A 59 9.73 -1.19 2.23
C GLY A 59 10.13 -1.57 0.83
N GLY A 60 9.94 -2.83 0.55
CA GLY A 60 10.14 -3.40 -0.77
C GLY A 60 9.16 -4.53 -1.01
N THR A 61 8.78 -4.67 -2.25
CA THR A 61 7.97 -5.78 -2.75
C THR A 61 8.82 -6.62 -3.66
N VAL A 62 8.76 -7.93 -3.48
CA VAL A 62 9.42 -8.87 -4.38
C VAL A 62 8.32 -9.51 -5.24
N ALA A 63 8.31 -9.19 -6.51
CA ALA A 63 7.44 -9.80 -7.48
C ALA A 63 8.23 -10.77 -8.35
N GLN A 64 7.74 -11.98 -8.49
CA GLN A 64 8.26 -12.96 -9.43
C GLN A 64 7.14 -13.34 -10.39
N ALA A 65 7.22 -12.84 -11.60
CA ALA A 65 6.19 -13.09 -12.60
C ALA A 65 6.23 -14.54 -13.14
N ASP A 66 7.42 -15.14 -13.19
CA ASP A 66 7.63 -16.55 -13.62
C ASP A 66 9.01 -17.02 -13.15
N SER A 67 9.19 -18.33 -13.00
CA SER A 67 10.44 -18.97 -12.58
C SER A 67 11.62 -18.76 -13.55
N THR A 68 11.38 -18.20 -14.72
CA THR A 68 12.37 -17.92 -15.77
C THR A 68 12.73 -16.43 -15.91
N VAL A 69 12.09 -15.54 -15.14
CA VAL A 69 12.28 -14.08 -15.20
C VAL A 69 13.04 -13.61 -13.96
N ASP A 70 13.89 -12.60 -14.14
CA ASP A 70 14.61 -11.96 -13.03
C ASP A 70 13.65 -11.44 -11.97
N MET A 71 14.07 -11.48 -10.70
CA MET A 71 13.31 -10.92 -9.60
C MET A 71 13.18 -9.41 -9.78
N ASP A 72 11.96 -8.93 -9.91
CA ASP A 72 11.66 -7.50 -9.82
C ASP A 72 11.55 -7.09 -8.35
N MET A 73 12.31 -6.09 -7.96
CA MET A 73 12.28 -5.51 -6.62
C MET A 73 11.75 -4.08 -6.73
N ASP A 74 10.57 -3.86 -6.18
CA ASP A 74 10.00 -2.53 -6.07
C ASP A 74 10.30 -1.93 -4.70
N PHE A 75 10.61 -0.65 -4.66
CA PHE A 75 10.82 0.09 -3.43
C PHE A 75 9.57 0.91 -3.11
N ASN A 76 9.21 0.91 -1.83
CA ASN A 76 8.06 1.64 -1.32
C ASN A 76 8.48 2.53 -0.17
N ILE A 77 8.04 3.78 -0.21
CA ILE A 77 8.19 4.73 0.89
C ILE A 77 6.80 5.18 1.29
N ARG A 78 6.47 5.08 2.59
CA ARG A 78 5.19 5.53 3.14
C ARG A 78 5.43 6.53 4.25
N TYR A 79 4.75 7.67 4.17
CA TYR A 79 4.71 8.65 5.24
C TYR A 79 3.33 8.67 5.89
N PHE A 80 3.28 8.49 7.20
CA PHE A 80 2.05 8.34 7.97
C PHE A 80 1.73 9.58 8.80
N TRP A 81 0.45 9.94 8.85
CA TRP A 81 -0.10 10.95 9.75
C TRP A 81 -1.53 10.56 10.15
N ASN A 82 -1.82 10.47 11.44
CA ASN A 82 -3.14 10.11 11.97
C ASN A 82 -3.78 8.85 11.34
N GLY A 83 -2.97 7.82 11.05
CA GLY A 83 -3.43 6.59 10.41
C GLY A 83 -3.59 6.69 8.88
N TYR A 84 -3.52 7.87 8.29
CA TYR A 84 -3.40 8.05 6.85
C TYR A 84 -1.95 7.92 6.42
N PHE A 85 -1.74 7.60 5.15
CA PHE A 85 -0.40 7.61 4.57
C PHE A 85 -0.40 8.14 3.14
N ALA A 86 0.71 8.75 2.78
CA ALA A 86 1.10 8.94 1.39
C ALA A 86 2.19 7.92 1.05
N SER A 87 2.14 7.36 -0.14
CA SER A 87 3.13 6.42 -0.62
C SER A 87 3.77 6.87 -1.93
N VAL A 88 5.01 6.47 -2.09
CA VAL A 88 5.72 6.51 -3.36
C VAL A 88 6.25 5.10 -3.61
N ASP A 89 5.82 4.52 -4.70
CA ASP A 89 6.25 3.21 -5.16
C ASP A 89 7.16 3.42 -6.37
N LEU A 90 8.34 2.84 -6.34
CA LEU A 90 9.36 2.93 -7.40
C LEU A 90 9.59 1.54 -7.97
N ASP A 91 9.60 1.44 -9.29
CA ASP A 91 10.00 0.23 -10.01
C ASP A 91 11.53 0.13 -9.99
N GLY A 92 12.04 -0.73 -9.11
CA GLY A 92 13.47 -0.82 -8.84
C GLY A 92 14.07 0.47 -8.29
N ILE A 93 15.19 0.90 -8.87
CA ILE A 93 15.89 2.16 -8.53
C ILE A 93 15.57 3.26 -9.55
N SER A 94 14.68 2.97 -10.51
CA SER A 94 14.27 3.91 -11.55
C SER A 94 13.16 4.83 -11.08
N THR A 95 13.14 6.04 -11.61
CA THR A 95 12.00 6.94 -11.49
C THR A 95 10.96 6.74 -12.59
N ASP A 96 11.28 5.90 -13.57
CA ASP A 96 10.33 5.49 -14.59
C ASP A 96 9.31 4.53 -13.96
N GLY A 97 8.03 4.74 -14.22
CA GLY A 97 6.96 3.95 -13.60
C GLY A 97 6.61 4.33 -12.16
N MET A 98 7.01 5.54 -11.72
CA MET A 98 6.71 6.01 -10.37
C MET A 98 5.22 6.11 -10.11
N VAL A 99 4.78 5.46 -9.03
CA VAL A 99 3.39 5.49 -8.57
C VAL A 99 3.31 6.23 -7.25
N VAL A 100 2.44 7.23 -7.18
CA VAL A 100 2.13 7.94 -5.94
C VAL A 100 0.77 7.52 -5.42
N GLY A 101 0.61 7.40 -4.12
CA GLY A 101 -0.65 6.94 -3.54
C GLY A 101 -0.98 7.62 -2.22
N VAL A 102 -2.24 7.54 -1.86
CA VAL A 102 -2.74 7.94 -0.54
C VAL A 102 -3.68 6.85 -0.05
N GLY A 103 -3.61 6.58 1.24
CA GLY A 103 -4.43 5.56 1.84
C GLY A 103 -4.61 5.74 3.34
N LYS A 104 -5.25 4.77 3.94
CA LYS A 104 -5.42 4.73 5.39
C LYS A 104 -5.19 3.31 5.89
N MET A 105 -4.39 3.19 6.92
CA MET A 105 -4.16 1.91 7.58
C MET A 105 -5.17 1.70 8.71
N PHE A 106 -5.86 0.58 8.68
CA PHE A 106 -6.78 0.15 9.73
C PHE A 106 -6.20 -1.05 10.46
N ALA A 107 -6.02 -0.94 11.76
CA ALA A 107 -5.68 -2.08 12.58
C ALA A 107 -6.94 -2.92 12.84
N LEU A 108 -6.98 -4.15 12.36
CA LEU A 108 -8.05 -5.11 12.66
C LEU A 108 -7.82 -5.79 14.00
N ARG A 109 -6.56 -6.03 14.33
CA ARG A 109 -6.05 -6.53 15.62
C ARG A 109 -4.70 -5.88 15.90
N SER A 110 -4.12 -6.19 17.07
CA SER A 110 -2.82 -5.64 17.49
C SER A 110 -1.73 -5.75 16.42
N ASN A 111 -1.77 -6.82 15.64
CA ASN A 111 -0.71 -7.16 14.66
C ASN A 111 -1.22 -7.26 13.22
N VAL A 112 -2.52 -7.11 12.98
CA VAL A 112 -3.11 -7.27 11.65
C VAL A 112 -3.66 -5.95 11.17
N TYR A 113 -3.32 -5.55 9.96
CA TYR A 113 -3.82 -4.34 9.35
C TYR A 113 -4.38 -4.57 7.94
N VAL A 114 -5.22 -3.64 7.53
CA VAL A 114 -5.73 -3.48 6.16
C VAL A 114 -5.53 -2.04 5.75
N ASP A 115 -5.02 -1.84 4.56
CA ASP A 115 -4.69 -0.51 4.04
C ASP A 115 -5.27 -0.26 2.62
N PRO A 116 -6.53 0.17 2.53
CA PRO A 116 -7.06 0.68 1.27
C PRO A 116 -6.24 1.89 0.81
N LYS A 117 -5.90 1.89 -0.47
CA LYS A 117 -5.06 2.88 -1.13
C LYS A 117 -5.64 3.28 -2.48
N VAL A 118 -5.56 4.55 -2.80
CA VAL A 118 -5.74 5.07 -4.16
C VAL A 118 -4.39 5.52 -4.66
N SER A 119 -3.97 5.06 -5.80
CA SER A 119 -2.68 5.37 -6.39
C SER A 119 -2.81 5.90 -7.81
N TYR A 120 -1.83 6.67 -8.22
CA TYR A 120 -1.73 7.27 -9.53
C TYR A 120 -0.36 6.96 -10.11
N ASN A 121 -0.36 6.32 -11.27
CA ASN A 121 0.86 6.11 -12.05
C ASN A 121 1.14 7.37 -12.85
N ILE A 122 2.29 8.00 -12.60
CA ILE A 122 2.64 9.28 -13.22
C ILE A 122 2.92 9.14 -14.71
N ASP A 123 3.56 8.05 -15.10
CA ASP A 123 3.96 7.85 -16.49
C ASP A 123 2.79 7.41 -17.37
N GLU A 124 1.93 6.54 -16.86
CA GLU A 124 0.76 6.04 -17.59
C GLU A 124 -0.46 6.96 -17.48
N GLY A 125 -0.49 7.86 -16.51
CA GLY A 125 -1.64 8.71 -16.23
C GLY A 125 -2.87 7.93 -15.75
N THR A 126 -2.66 6.77 -15.13
CA THR A 126 -3.74 5.87 -14.67
C THR A 126 -3.93 5.94 -13.16
N THR A 127 -5.20 5.88 -12.72
CA THR A 127 -5.57 5.83 -11.31
C THR A 127 -6.03 4.42 -10.97
N ASN A 128 -5.48 3.86 -9.90
CA ASN A 128 -5.82 2.54 -9.39
C ASN A 128 -6.30 2.61 -7.95
N MET A 129 -7.21 1.71 -7.59
CA MET A 129 -7.59 1.46 -6.20
C MET A 129 -7.14 0.07 -5.80
N SER A 130 -6.54 -0.03 -4.64
CA SER A 130 -6.08 -1.31 -4.10
C SER A 130 -6.36 -1.42 -2.61
N VAL A 131 -6.34 -2.63 -2.11
CA VAL A 131 -6.47 -2.93 -0.69
C VAL A 131 -5.31 -3.82 -0.30
N GLY A 132 -4.46 -3.33 0.58
CA GLY A 132 -3.38 -4.10 1.18
C GLY A 132 -3.84 -4.82 2.43
N PHE A 133 -3.14 -5.88 2.79
CA PHE A 133 -3.33 -6.65 4.01
C PHE A 133 -1.98 -7.12 4.53
N GLY A 134 -1.79 -7.06 5.84
CA GLY A 134 -0.53 -7.52 6.40
C GLY A 134 -0.49 -7.60 7.92
N PHE A 135 0.70 -7.91 8.39
CA PHE A 135 1.05 -8.03 9.79
C PHE A 135 2.07 -6.98 10.17
N LYS A 136 1.93 -6.45 11.38
CA LYS A 136 2.87 -5.52 12.01
C LYS A 136 3.46 -6.16 13.27
N PHE A 137 4.75 -6.08 13.44
CA PHE A 137 5.49 -6.63 14.60
C PHE A 137 6.28 -5.56 15.32
#